data_3d2dc97c6733220f67237c77c5961bf7
#
_entry.id   3d2dc97c6733220f67237c77c5961bf7
#
_cell.length_a   1.000
_cell.length_b   1.000
_cell.length_c   1.000
_cell.angle_alpha   90.00
_cell.angle_beta   90.00
_cell.angle_gamma   90.00
#
_symmetry.space_group_name_H-M   'P 1'
#
loop_
_entity.id
_entity.type
_entity.pdbx_description
1 polymer ?
#
loop_
_entity_poly.entity_id
_entity_poly.type
_entity_poly.pdbx_seq_one_letter_code
_entity_poly.pdbx_strand_id
1 'polypeptide(L)'
;TMDMNWKDTAASGSSQILLEGDMIVPDSKPDLQELLRCQGNVKIREKRVTDDRISFSGDLEISVLYRAKNGERPLYAMQASLPLEDFLHIDGLEKDMETSLDVIPEHLDCQIINDRKIGVKAVLGVTATGERQNHTEILSGISGEGIESLQGILRMEQNTAPLKDRFTVKEEITLPSAKPEIADVLWQTIDLIEQDIRAMDGKVMVRGNLRICMLYCDTEGNLGSFCEKIPFSGYLEGEGIEPKTELTGTLQIEDAKLTPTVDEDGEARQLAVDVAVSAALQGRETVEREILQDAYAPTGTVTLEKETITYPVTVGSGKNQFSLKERIHLAESEKPLLRAEEVWGEVRLSEARTTTDAVEADGVLTVSLLYHCENDETPLCMLERGIPFGQMMELRGVEEGDAAAVQLRLDDLDFQMLSEQEGELRAAVTMEAVVLRDETAEIVKDITPEEEAAPSPMAGAVIYMVQPQDTLWKIAKRYRTTVEDILSINEIENPDLIY
;
A
#
# COMPACT_ATOMS: atom_id res chain seq x y z
N THR A 1 14.42 -29.91 -15.89
CA THR A 1 13.77 -29.31 -14.72
C THR A 1 14.02 -27.82 -14.69
N MET A 2 13.15 -27.07 -14.09
CA MET A 2 13.31 -25.68 -13.76
C MET A 2 12.71 -25.40 -12.37
N ASP A 3 13.28 -24.42 -11.69
CA ASP A 3 12.78 -23.97 -10.39
C ASP A 3 11.66 -22.96 -10.58
N MET A 4 10.59 -23.12 -9.83
CA MET A 4 9.51 -22.15 -9.69
C MET A 4 9.45 -21.65 -8.26
N ASN A 5 9.50 -20.32 -8.11
CA ASN A 5 9.40 -19.65 -6.83
C ASN A 5 8.26 -18.64 -6.88
N TRP A 6 7.40 -18.63 -5.88
CA TRP A 6 6.34 -17.63 -5.73
C TRP A 6 6.08 -17.33 -4.26
N LYS A 7 5.47 -16.20 -4.01
CA LYS A 7 5.00 -15.83 -2.68
C LYS A 7 3.49 -15.85 -2.65
N ASP A 8 2.92 -16.35 -1.57
CA ASP A 8 1.50 -16.25 -1.27
C ASP A 8 1.28 -15.65 0.11
N THR A 9 0.16 -14.99 0.31
CA THR A 9 -0.27 -14.54 1.63
C THR A 9 -0.83 -15.74 2.39
N ALA A 10 0.02 -16.42 3.15
CA ALA A 10 -0.32 -17.65 3.84
C ALA A 10 -1.08 -17.41 5.15
N ALA A 11 -0.87 -16.24 5.77
CA ALA A 11 -1.49 -15.89 7.04
C ALA A 11 -1.85 -14.40 7.06
N SER A 12 -3.00 -14.07 7.63
CA SER A 12 -3.42 -12.68 7.84
C SER A 12 -4.26 -12.57 9.10
N GLY A 13 -4.18 -11.41 9.76
CA GLY A 13 -4.97 -11.15 10.95
C GLY A 13 -5.14 -9.66 11.21
N SER A 14 -6.19 -9.34 11.94
CA SER A 14 -6.48 -7.98 12.38
C SER A 14 -7.05 -7.99 13.80
N SER A 15 -6.77 -6.92 14.54
CA SER A 15 -7.36 -6.69 15.86
C SER A 15 -7.43 -5.19 16.16
N GLN A 16 -8.08 -4.86 17.26
CA GLN A 16 -8.09 -3.50 17.80
C GLN A 16 -7.49 -3.51 19.20
N ILE A 17 -6.68 -2.50 19.49
CA ILE A 17 -6.08 -2.26 20.79
C ILE A 17 -6.67 -0.99 21.38
N LEU A 18 -7.09 -1.03 22.62
CA LEU A 18 -7.43 0.15 23.40
C LEU A 18 -6.20 0.58 24.21
N LEU A 19 -5.68 1.77 23.93
CA LEU A 19 -4.60 2.39 24.66
C LEU A 19 -5.13 3.58 25.45
N GLU A 20 -4.93 3.58 26.77
CA GLU A 20 -5.31 4.67 27.65
C GLU A 20 -4.07 5.22 28.36
N GLY A 21 -4.03 6.53 28.54
CA GLY A 21 -2.93 7.20 29.24
C GLY A 21 -3.21 8.66 29.51
N ASP A 22 -2.23 9.29 30.10
CA ASP A 22 -2.30 10.71 30.48
C ASP A 22 -1.13 11.49 29.89
N MET A 23 -1.42 12.71 29.44
CA MET A 23 -0.40 13.70 29.08
C MET A 23 -0.36 14.79 30.14
N ILE A 24 0.84 15.11 30.59
CA ILE A 24 1.07 16.19 31.55
C ILE A 24 1.61 17.42 30.80
N VAL A 25 1.02 18.56 31.01
CA VAL A 25 1.52 19.83 30.45
C VAL A 25 2.89 20.14 31.07
N PRO A 26 3.95 20.32 30.27
CA PRO A 26 5.28 20.69 30.78
C PRO A 26 5.25 21.99 31.55
N ASP A 27 6.09 22.14 32.56
CA ASP A 27 6.16 23.38 33.41
C ASP A 27 6.47 24.65 32.60
N SER A 28 7.12 24.49 31.45
CA SER A 28 7.43 25.60 30.52
C SER A 28 6.22 26.06 29.68
N LYS A 29 5.09 25.38 29.75
CA LYS A 29 3.87 25.68 28.99
C LYS A 29 2.75 26.14 29.94
N PRO A 30 1.87 27.07 29.51
CA PRO A 30 0.78 27.56 30.33
C PRO A 30 -0.36 26.52 30.47
N ASP A 31 -1.23 26.79 31.45
CA ASP A 31 -2.37 25.93 31.79
C ASP A 31 -3.37 25.80 30.64
N LEU A 32 -3.98 24.65 30.55
CA LEU A 32 -4.98 24.30 29.53
C LEU A 32 -6.29 25.07 29.75
N GLN A 33 -6.87 25.58 28.66
CA GLN A 33 -8.22 26.08 28.63
C GLN A 33 -9.11 25.22 27.73
N GLU A 34 -8.65 24.94 26.50
CA GLU A 34 -9.40 24.23 25.48
C GLU A 34 -8.46 23.49 24.52
N LEU A 35 -8.80 22.25 24.18
CA LEU A 35 -8.11 21.49 23.13
C LEU A 35 -8.74 21.85 21.79
N LEU A 36 -7.91 22.20 20.81
CA LEU A 36 -8.36 22.51 19.46
C LEU A 36 -8.12 21.36 18.50
N ARG A 37 -6.94 20.74 18.57
CA ARG A 37 -6.58 19.61 17.71
C ARG A 37 -5.73 18.60 18.48
N CYS A 38 -6.06 17.32 18.29
CA CYS A 38 -5.24 16.21 18.77
C CYS A 38 -4.99 15.27 17.58
N GLN A 39 -3.76 14.81 17.43
CA GLN A 39 -3.38 13.83 16.42
C GLN A 39 -2.43 12.82 17.03
N GLY A 40 -2.67 11.54 16.71
CA GLY A 40 -1.82 10.42 17.10
C GLY A 40 -1.09 9.85 15.89
N ASN A 41 0.16 9.44 16.10
CA ASN A 41 0.94 8.69 15.14
C ASN A 41 1.63 7.53 15.86
N VAL A 42 1.53 6.31 15.31
CA VAL A 42 2.16 5.13 15.91
C VAL A 42 3.53 4.92 15.29
N LYS A 43 4.56 4.79 16.14
CA LYS A 43 5.90 4.37 15.74
C LYS A 43 6.21 3.01 16.34
N ILE A 44 6.30 1.99 15.51
CA ILE A 44 6.76 0.66 15.91
C ILE A 44 8.29 0.66 15.99
N ARG A 45 8.84 0.29 17.15
CA ARG A 45 10.27 0.18 17.39
C ARG A 45 10.79 -1.23 17.17
N GLU A 46 10.04 -2.22 17.65
CA GLU A 46 10.41 -3.61 17.56
C GLU A 46 9.24 -4.46 17.12
N LYS A 47 9.54 -5.44 16.28
CA LYS A 47 8.60 -6.47 15.83
C LYS A 47 9.28 -7.83 15.99
N ARG A 48 8.58 -8.77 16.62
CA ARG A 48 9.06 -10.14 16.80
C ARG A 48 8.00 -11.13 16.32
N VAL A 49 8.40 -11.99 15.39
CA VAL A 49 7.56 -13.04 14.82
C VAL A 49 7.88 -14.38 15.49
N THR A 50 6.86 -15.09 15.88
CA THR A 50 6.89 -16.49 16.36
C THR A 50 5.75 -17.23 15.69
N ASP A 51 5.69 -18.54 15.84
CA ASP A 51 4.60 -19.31 15.29
C ASP A 51 3.25 -18.81 15.86
N ASP A 52 2.29 -18.59 14.96
CA ASP A 52 0.95 -18.06 15.21
C ASP A 52 0.89 -16.69 15.92
N ARG A 53 1.99 -15.92 15.98
CA ARG A 53 2.00 -14.68 16.75
C ARG A 53 3.00 -13.65 16.25
N ILE A 54 2.58 -12.38 16.16
CA ILE A 54 3.43 -11.21 16.03
C ILE A 54 3.32 -10.37 17.31
N SER A 55 4.44 -10.20 18.02
CA SER A 55 4.54 -9.26 19.14
C SER A 55 5.23 -7.99 18.65
N PHE A 56 4.81 -6.86 19.14
CA PHE A 56 5.38 -5.57 18.76
C PHE A 56 5.39 -4.59 19.92
N SER A 57 6.33 -3.67 19.88
CA SER A 57 6.42 -2.56 20.82
C SER A 57 6.76 -1.26 20.10
N GLY A 58 6.36 -0.17 20.68
CA GLY A 58 6.54 1.16 20.10
C GLY A 58 5.92 2.24 20.96
N ASP A 59 5.53 3.33 20.33
CA ASP A 59 4.90 4.45 20.98
C ASP A 59 3.75 5.01 20.13
N LEU A 60 2.72 5.48 20.80
CA LEU A 60 1.76 6.43 20.26
C LEU A 60 2.27 7.85 20.57
N GLU A 61 2.80 8.51 19.54
CA GLU A 61 3.17 9.92 19.61
C GLU A 61 1.91 10.78 19.43
N ILE A 62 1.63 11.66 20.39
CA ILE A 62 0.43 12.50 20.40
C ILE A 62 0.86 13.95 20.34
N SER A 63 0.35 14.68 19.37
CA SER A 63 0.48 16.12 19.23
C SER A 63 -0.83 16.80 19.58
N VAL A 64 -0.76 17.85 20.38
CA VAL A 64 -1.92 18.61 20.83
C VAL A 64 -1.71 20.09 20.56
N LEU A 65 -2.70 20.71 19.93
CA LEU A 65 -2.83 22.15 19.78
C LEU A 65 -3.92 22.62 20.73
N TYR A 66 -3.61 23.59 21.57
CA TYR A 66 -4.53 24.04 22.61
C TYR A 66 -4.49 25.55 22.85
N ARG A 67 -5.57 26.06 23.40
CA ARG A 67 -5.67 27.41 23.95
C ARG A 67 -5.37 27.36 25.44
N ALA A 68 -4.58 28.33 25.93
CA ALA A 68 -4.19 28.42 27.32
C ALA A 68 -5.06 29.38 28.13
N LYS A 69 -5.19 29.08 29.41
CA LYS A 69 -5.66 30.08 30.40
C LYS A 69 -4.56 31.12 30.60
N ASN A 70 -4.85 32.38 30.50
CA ASN A 70 -3.89 33.46 30.73
C ASN A 70 -2.60 33.35 29.90
N GLY A 71 -2.67 32.80 28.71
CA GLY A 71 -1.54 32.69 27.78
C GLY A 71 -1.26 34.03 27.09
N GLU A 72 0.03 34.34 26.89
CA GLU A 72 0.46 35.52 26.11
C GLU A 72 0.24 35.36 24.60
N ARG A 73 0.10 34.12 24.14
CA ARG A 73 -0.10 33.75 22.74
C ARG A 73 -1.47 33.13 22.54
N PRO A 74 -2.04 33.23 21.32
CA PRO A 74 -3.37 32.69 21.03
C PRO A 74 -3.42 31.16 21.08
N LEU A 75 -2.30 30.49 20.74
CA LEU A 75 -2.18 29.02 20.67
C LEU A 75 -0.88 28.53 21.26
N TYR A 76 -0.92 27.31 21.76
CA TYR A 76 0.21 26.53 22.22
C TYR A 76 0.13 25.10 21.70
N ALA A 77 1.29 24.48 21.54
CA ALA A 77 1.39 23.09 21.15
C ALA A 77 2.21 22.29 22.16
N MET A 78 1.88 21.03 22.32
CA MET A 78 2.66 20.06 23.09
C MET A 78 2.63 18.69 22.44
N GLN A 79 3.65 17.91 22.76
CA GLN A 79 3.76 16.52 22.32
C GLN A 79 4.01 15.62 23.52
N ALA A 80 3.48 14.42 23.46
CA ALA A 80 3.77 13.35 24.41
C ALA A 80 3.79 12.01 23.70
N SER A 81 4.39 11.04 24.37
CA SER A 81 4.51 9.67 23.87
C SER A 81 3.92 8.70 24.89
N LEU A 82 3.02 7.85 24.47
CA LEU A 82 2.48 6.76 25.26
C LEU A 82 3.07 5.44 24.78
N PRO A 83 3.71 4.64 25.68
CA PRO A 83 4.28 3.37 25.30
C PRO A 83 3.19 2.39 24.88
N LEU A 84 3.48 1.62 23.81
CA LEU A 84 2.65 0.59 23.24
C LEU A 84 3.42 -0.73 23.27
N GLU A 85 2.81 -1.75 23.85
CA GLU A 85 3.31 -3.13 23.78
C GLU A 85 2.12 -4.07 23.69
N ASP A 86 2.04 -4.86 22.61
CA ASP A 86 0.95 -5.80 22.39
C ASP A 86 1.36 -6.91 21.40
N PHE A 87 0.41 -7.78 21.09
CA PHE A 87 0.62 -8.84 20.12
C PHE A 87 -0.66 -9.12 19.32
N LEU A 88 -0.47 -9.66 18.12
CA LEU A 88 -1.54 -10.18 17.27
C LEU A 88 -1.36 -11.68 17.10
N HIS A 89 -2.42 -12.45 17.36
CA HIS A 89 -2.48 -13.86 17.05
C HIS A 89 -2.96 -14.06 15.61
N ILE A 90 -2.23 -14.86 14.84
CA ILE A 90 -2.50 -15.10 13.42
C ILE A 90 -2.31 -16.59 13.15
N ASP A 91 -3.41 -17.30 12.94
CA ASP A 91 -3.37 -18.74 12.66
C ASP A 91 -2.56 -19.03 11.39
N GLY A 92 -1.64 -20.00 11.49
CA GLY A 92 -0.80 -20.44 10.38
C GLY A 92 0.41 -19.56 10.06
N LEU A 93 0.68 -18.55 10.90
CA LEU A 93 1.90 -17.76 10.79
C LEU A 93 3.09 -18.59 11.27
N GLU A 94 4.15 -18.63 10.47
CA GLU A 94 5.43 -19.28 10.80
C GLU A 94 6.52 -18.22 10.99
N LYS A 95 7.49 -18.50 11.86
CA LYS A 95 8.55 -17.55 12.27
C LYS A 95 9.46 -17.08 11.14
N ASP A 96 9.55 -17.84 10.07
CA ASP A 96 10.39 -17.60 8.87
C ASP A 96 9.64 -16.92 7.72
N MET A 97 8.33 -16.68 7.88
CA MET A 97 7.55 -15.89 6.93
C MET A 97 7.98 -14.44 6.92
N GLU A 98 7.98 -13.83 5.74
CA GLU A 98 8.10 -12.38 5.61
C GLU A 98 6.78 -11.73 6.06
N THR A 99 6.86 -10.81 7.03
CA THR A 99 5.65 -10.24 7.63
C THR A 99 5.56 -8.74 7.44
N SER A 100 4.37 -8.25 7.09
CA SER A 100 3.99 -6.85 7.27
C SER A 100 3.23 -6.66 8.58
N LEU A 101 3.32 -5.48 9.16
CA LEU A 101 2.58 -5.07 10.35
C LEU A 101 2.26 -3.59 10.22
N ASP A 102 0.99 -3.26 10.23
CA ASP A 102 0.49 -1.89 10.26
C ASP A 102 -0.31 -1.65 11.53
N VAL A 103 0.02 -0.58 12.24
CA VAL A 103 -0.69 -0.13 13.44
C VAL A 103 -1.07 1.32 13.26
N ILE A 104 -2.35 1.59 13.14
CA ILE A 104 -2.87 2.93 12.85
C ILE A 104 -3.87 3.37 13.91
N PRO A 105 -3.90 4.66 14.32
CA PRO A 105 -4.95 5.17 15.19
C PRO A 105 -6.25 5.27 14.39
N GLU A 106 -7.24 4.46 14.76
CA GLU A 106 -8.59 4.53 14.19
C GLU A 106 -9.42 5.62 14.85
N HIS A 107 -9.24 5.78 16.16
CA HIS A 107 -9.91 6.80 16.95
C HIS A 107 -8.98 7.31 18.05
N LEU A 108 -8.96 8.63 18.25
CA LEU A 108 -8.21 9.30 19.32
C LEU A 108 -9.14 10.29 20.01
N ASP A 109 -9.37 10.08 21.30
CA ASP A 109 -10.11 10.99 22.17
C ASP A 109 -9.17 11.56 23.23
N CYS A 110 -9.12 12.90 23.28
CA CYS A 110 -8.32 13.63 24.23
C CYS A 110 -9.24 14.55 25.03
N GLN A 111 -9.24 14.43 26.36
CA GLN A 111 -10.11 15.20 27.23
C GLN A 111 -9.29 15.89 28.34
N ILE A 112 -9.60 17.16 28.61
CA ILE A 112 -9.01 17.90 29.73
C ILE A 112 -9.53 17.30 31.04
N ILE A 113 -8.63 16.72 31.84
CA ILE A 113 -8.94 16.25 33.19
C ILE A 113 -8.81 17.39 34.20
N ASN A 114 -7.77 18.18 34.07
CA ASN A 114 -7.56 19.41 34.80
C ASN A 114 -6.62 20.35 34.02
N ASP A 115 -6.33 21.52 34.56
CA ASP A 115 -5.55 22.58 33.91
C ASP A 115 -4.14 22.13 33.42
N ARG A 116 -3.62 21.02 33.98
CA ARG A 116 -2.27 20.51 33.68
C ARG A 116 -2.27 19.06 33.13
N LYS A 117 -3.45 18.48 32.92
CA LYS A 117 -3.56 17.06 32.56
C LYS A 117 -4.62 16.79 31.50
N ILE A 118 -4.22 16.06 30.48
CA ILE A 118 -5.10 15.54 29.41
C ILE A 118 -5.17 14.03 29.53
N GLY A 119 -6.38 13.47 29.61
CA GLY A 119 -6.63 12.05 29.47
C GLY A 119 -6.72 11.67 27.99
N VAL A 120 -6.08 10.59 27.63
CA VAL A 120 -6.02 10.09 26.25
C VAL A 120 -6.62 8.69 26.20
N LYS A 121 -7.50 8.47 25.23
CA LYS A 121 -8.01 7.17 24.84
C LYS A 121 -7.86 6.98 23.35
N ALA A 122 -7.11 5.97 22.94
CA ALA A 122 -6.88 5.66 21.54
C ALA A 122 -7.35 4.24 21.23
N VAL A 123 -8.08 4.08 20.13
CA VAL A 123 -8.33 2.79 19.51
C VAL A 123 -7.37 2.66 18.34
N LEU A 124 -6.50 1.66 18.40
CA LEU A 124 -5.51 1.39 17.38
C LEU A 124 -5.93 0.14 16.60
N GLY A 125 -6.10 0.29 15.29
CA GLY A 125 -6.28 -0.83 14.38
C GLY A 125 -4.93 -1.48 14.09
N VAL A 126 -4.85 -2.79 14.25
CA VAL A 126 -3.67 -3.61 13.98
C VAL A 126 -3.98 -4.56 12.86
N THR A 127 -3.22 -4.53 11.80
CA THR A 127 -3.30 -5.49 10.70
C THR A 127 -1.92 -6.07 10.42
N ALA A 128 -1.87 -7.35 10.13
CA ALA A 128 -0.63 -7.99 9.74
C ALA A 128 -0.87 -9.13 8.74
N THR A 129 0.12 -9.34 7.88
CA THR A 129 0.15 -10.45 6.93
C THR A 129 1.46 -11.20 7.03
N GLY A 130 1.41 -12.50 6.78
CA GLY A 130 2.57 -13.37 6.62
C GLY A 130 2.63 -13.92 5.20
N GLU A 131 3.73 -13.69 4.51
CA GLU A 131 3.99 -14.22 3.17
C GLU A 131 4.91 -15.43 3.26
N ARG A 132 4.48 -16.53 2.63
CA ARG A 132 5.27 -17.74 2.50
C ARG A 132 6.00 -17.73 1.16
N GLN A 133 7.28 -18.02 1.21
CA GLN A 133 8.06 -18.29 0.01
C GLN A 133 7.87 -19.76 -0.37
N ASN A 134 7.20 -20.01 -1.47
CA ASN A 134 7.01 -21.34 -2.03
C ASN A 134 8.10 -21.63 -3.08
N HIS A 135 8.51 -22.88 -3.15
CA HIS A 135 9.47 -23.38 -4.13
C HIS A 135 9.05 -24.77 -4.59
N THR A 136 9.10 -25.00 -5.88
CA THR A 136 8.92 -26.33 -6.45
C THR A 136 9.76 -26.50 -7.72
N GLU A 137 10.21 -27.72 -7.96
CA GLU A 137 10.84 -28.09 -9.22
C GLU A 137 9.78 -28.60 -10.20
N ILE A 138 9.83 -28.13 -11.44
CA ILE A 138 8.89 -28.48 -12.50
C ILE A 138 9.68 -29.04 -13.68
N LEU A 139 9.14 -30.07 -14.33
CA LEU A 139 9.69 -30.55 -15.58
C LEU A 139 9.31 -29.62 -16.74
N SER A 140 10.32 -29.03 -17.38
CA SER A 140 10.12 -28.21 -18.59
C SER A 140 9.96 -29.05 -19.87
N GLY A 141 10.40 -30.28 -19.84
CA GLY A 141 10.29 -31.21 -20.97
C GLY A 141 10.99 -32.53 -20.66
N ILE A 142 10.77 -33.48 -21.52
CA ILE A 142 11.43 -34.78 -21.49
C ILE A 142 11.96 -35.10 -22.89
N SER A 143 13.10 -35.75 -22.95
CA SER A 143 13.65 -36.29 -24.19
C SER A 143 14.03 -37.76 -23.99
N GLY A 144 13.57 -38.61 -24.89
CA GLY A 144 13.84 -40.05 -24.90
C GLY A 144 13.29 -40.70 -26.13
N GLU A 145 13.93 -41.78 -26.64
CA GLU A 145 13.38 -42.53 -27.77
C GLU A 145 12.05 -43.18 -27.39
N GLY A 146 11.00 -42.92 -28.20
CA GLY A 146 9.68 -43.52 -28.01
C GLY A 146 8.87 -42.89 -26.87
N ILE A 147 9.15 -41.68 -26.45
CA ILE A 147 8.32 -40.93 -25.51
C ILE A 147 7.73 -39.72 -26.23
N GLU A 148 6.39 -39.67 -26.22
CA GLU A 148 5.63 -38.50 -26.67
C GLU A 148 5.42 -37.56 -25.49
N SER A 149 5.58 -36.24 -25.70
CA SER A 149 5.41 -35.22 -24.67
C SER A 149 4.48 -34.10 -25.13
N LEU A 150 3.59 -33.68 -24.26
CA LEU A 150 2.75 -32.51 -24.45
C LEU A 150 3.29 -31.37 -23.60
N GLN A 151 3.65 -30.27 -24.22
CA GLN A 151 4.08 -29.06 -23.57
C GLN A 151 2.92 -28.09 -23.45
N GLY A 152 2.92 -27.30 -22.41
CA GLY A 152 2.03 -26.21 -22.20
C GLY A 152 2.78 -24.96 -21.71
N ILE A 153 2.09 -23.84 -21.69
CA ILE A 153 2.64 -22.59 -21.21
C ILE A 153 2.10 -22.33 -19.81
N LEU A 154 3.01 -22.16 -18.84
CA LEU A 154 2.69 -21.66 -17.51
C LEU A 154 3.02 -20.19 -17.47
N ARG A 155 2.02 -19.36 -17.17
CA ARG A 155 2.18 -17.94 -16.91
C ARG A 155 2.35 -17.73 -15.42
N MET A 156 3.44 -17.10 -15.01
CA MET A 156 3.75 -16.88 -13.60
C MET A 156 4.39 -15.52 -13.40
N GLU A 157 4.37 -15.04 -12.17
CA GLU A 157 5.10 -13.83 -11.77
C GLU A 157 6.45 -14.19 -11.17
N GLN A 158 7.46 -13.51 -11.61
CA GLN A 158 8.80 -13.58 -11.05
C GLN A 158 9.13 -12.27 -10.35
N ASN A 159 9.43 -12.36 -9.06
CA ASN A 159 9.83 -11.21 -8.27
C ASN A 159 11.35 -11.02 -8.32
N THR A 160 11.79 -9.77 -8.43
CA THR A 160 13.21 -9.42 -8.23
C THR A 160 13.56 -9.45 -6.75
N ALA A 161 14.85 -9.33 -6.43
CA ALA A 161 15.27 -9.11 -5.06
C ALA A 161 14.63 -7.81 -4.50
N PRO A 162 14.25 -7.76 -3.20
CA PRO A 162 13.73 -6.54 -2.60
C PRO A 162 14.78 -5.43 -2.64
N LEU A 163 14.35 -4.24 -3.10
CA LEU A 163 15.16 -3.03 -3.13
C LEU A 163 14.86 -2.21 -1.89
N LYS A 164 15.84 -2.04 -1.02
CA LYS A 164 15.72 -1.20 0.18
C LYS A 164 16.85 -0.18 0.17
N ASP A 165 16.51 1.08 0.23
CA ASP A 165 17.47 2.17 0.29
C ASP A 165 16.90 3.35 1.07
N ARG A 166 17.79 4.27 1.44
CA ARG A 166 17.46 5.47 2.18
C ARG A 166 18.17 6.66 1.56
N PHE A 167 17.44 7.73 1.33
CA PHE A 167 18.01 9.00 0.88
C PHE A 167 17.49 10.15 1.74
N THR A 168 18.23 11.25 1.74
CA THR A 168 17.90 12.43 2.53
C THR A 168 17.65 13.62 1.62
N VAL A 169 16.53 14.30 1.84
CA VAL A 169 16.21 15.57 1.19
C VAL A 169 16.59 16.70 2.13
N LYS A 170 17.51 17.55 1.70
CA LYS A 170 17.98 18.74 2.43
C LYS A 170 17.75 19.96 1.61
N GLU A 171 16.95 20.88 2.15
CA GLU A 171 16.62 22.15 1.51
C GLU A 171 16.48 23.26 2.53
N GLU A 172 16.50 24.49 2.07
CA GLU A 172 16.27 25.68 2.85
C GLU A 172 15.10 26.47 2.25
N ILE A 173 14.05 26.66 3.01
CA ILE A 173 12.86 27.41 2.62
C ILE A 173 12.98 28.82 3.19
N THR A 174 12.80 29.85 2.37
CA THR A 174 12.71 31.23 2.81
C THR A 174 11.25 31.69 2.81
N LEU A 175 10.75 32.14 3.95
CA LEU A 175 9.40 32.67 4.06
C LEU A 175 9.28 34.01 3.34
N PRO A 176 8.16 34.26 2.65
CA PRO A 176 7.87 35.57 2.08
C PRO A 176 7.88 36.67 3.14
N SER A 177 8.38 37.86 2.79
CA SER A 177 8.47 39.02 3.70
C SER A 177 7.11 39.49 4.26
N ALA A 178 6.01 39.14 3.61
CA ALA A 178 4.66 39.44 4.08
C ALA A 178 4.17 38.51 5.22
N LYS A 179 4.89 37.42 5.48
CA LYS A 179 4.57 36.49 6.59
C LYS A 179 5.31 36.93 7.87
N PRO A 180 4.74 36.64 9.06
CA PRO A 180 5.46 36.89 10.34
C PRO A 180 6.71 36.02 10.47
N GLU A 181 7.64 36.43 11.35
CA GLU A 181 8.82 35.64 11.68
C GLU A 181 8.46 34.40 12.50
N ILE A 182 9.27 33.34 12.40
CA ILE A 182 9.04 32.09 13.14
C ILE A 182 9.65 32.22 14.53
N ALA A 183 8.84 32.39 15.56
CA ALA A 183 9.28 32.33 16.95
C ALA A 183 9.01 30.97 17.60
N ASP A 184 7.87 30.33 17.27
CA ASP A 184 7.50 29.02 17.80
C ASP A 184 6.68 28.24 16.75
N VAL A 185 7.04 27.00 16.51
CA VAL A 185 6.31 26.10 15.61
C VAL A 185 5.20 25.42 16.40
N LEU A 186 3.97 25.65 15.99
CA LEU A 186 2.78 25.12 16.65
C LEU A 186 2.34 23.78 16.08
N TRP A 187 2.40 23.65 14.74
CA TRP A 187 2.02 22.42 14.06
C TRP A 187 2.80 22.27 12.75
N GLN A 188 3.17 21.05 12.43
CA GLN A 188 3.82 20.75 11.16
C GLN A 188 3.29 19.44 10.58
N THR A 189 3.14 19.40 9.27
CA THR A 189 2.86 18.18 8.51
C THR A 189 3.86 18.06 7.36
N ILE A 190 4.31 16.84 7.14
CA ILE A 190 5.24 16.52 6.05
C ILE A 190 4.69 15.28 5.35
N ASP A 191 4.37 15.41 4.08
CA ASP A 191 3.78 14.34 3.29
C ASP A 191 4.59 14.09 2.02
N LEU A 192 4.67 12.82 1.62
CA LEU A 192 5.19 12.42 0.32
C LEU A 192 4.03 12.42 -0.68
N ILE A 193 4.07 13.34 -1.63
CA ILE A 193 3.02 13.52 -2.64
C ILE A 193 3.57 13.37 -4.07
N GLU A 194 2.67 13.18 -5.04
CA GLU A 194 3.01 13.14 -6.47
C GLU A 194 4.16 12.16 -6.78
N GLN A 195 4.20 11.02 -6.08
CA GLN A 195 5.25 10.02 -6.23
C GLN A 195 5.19 9.38 -7.63
N ASP A 196 6.34 9.27 -8.27
CA ASP A 196 6.53 8.58 -9.54
C ASP A 196 7.75 7.65 -9.43
N ILE A 197 7.51 6.35 -9.56
CA ILE A 197 8.50 5.30 -9.43
C ILE A 197 8.58 4.59 -10.77
N ARG A 198 9.78 4.56 -11.38
CA ARG A 198 9.98 3.98 -12.71
C ARG A 198 11.15 3.03 -12.74
N ALA A 199 10.92 1.86 -13.32
CA ALA A 199 11.96 0.92 -13.66
C ALA A 199 12.78 1.43 -14.86
N MET A 200 14.09 1.29 -14.75
CA MET A 200 15.07 1.58 -15.79
C MET A 200 16.04 0.39 -15.86
N ASP A 201 16.93 0.39 -16.83
CA ASP A 201 17.92 -0.69 -16.95
C ASP A 201 18.88 -0.68 -15.75
N GLY A 202 18.81 -1.75 -14.93
CA GLY A 202 19.64 -1.95 -13.73
C GLY A 202 19.35 -1.02 -12.55
N LYS A 203 18.28 -0.21 -12.58
CA LYS A 203 17.96 0.75 -11.51
C LYS A 203 16.50 1.17 -11.48
N VAL A 204 16.09 1.71 -10.36
CA VAL A 204 14.78 2.34 -10.18
C VAL A 204 14.95 3.83 -9.96
N MET A 205 14.27 4.66 -10.73
CA MET A 205 14.15 6.08 -10.48
C MET A 205 12.96 6.34 -9.59
N VAL A 206 13.20 7.10 -8.53
CA VAL A 206 12.17 7.55 -7.58
C VAL A 206 12.16 9.07 -7.60
N ARG A 207 11.00 9.66 -7.78
CA ARG A 207 10.81 11.11 -7.70
C ARG A 207 9.44 11.44 -7.12
N GLY A 208 9.30 12.65 -6.62
CA GLY A 208 8.06 13.17 -6.06
C GLY A 208 8.27 14.53 -5.43
N ASN A 209 7.33 14.92 -4.59
CA ASN A 209 7.42 16.15 -3.82
C ASN A 209 7.22 15.84 -2.34
N LEU A 210 7.98 16.54 -1.48
CA LEU A 210 7.66 16.70 -0.07
C LEU A 210 6.75 17.91 0.05
N ARG A 211 5.52 17.71 0.53
CA ARG A 211 4.64 18.80 0.94
C ARG A 211 4.89 19.08 2.41
N ILE A 212 5.37 20.26 2.73
CA ILE A 212 5.66 20.72 4.08
C ILE A 212 4.70 21.85 4.41
N CYS A 213 3.80 21.62 5.36
CA CYS A 213 2.91 22.65 5.86
C CYS A 213 3.23 22.93 7.33
N MET A 214 3.24 24.21 7.72
CA MET A 214 3.58 24.64 9.07
C MET A 214 2.66 25.77 9.53
N LEU A 215 2.11 25.60 10.73
CA LEU A 215 1.46 26.64 11.51
C LEU A 215 2.45 27.08 12.59
N TYR A 216 2.68 28.37 12.73
CA TYR A 216 3.63 28.93 13.68
C TYR A 216 3.15 30.29 14.22
N CYS A 217 3.83 30.84 15.21
CA CYS A 217 3.59 32.21 15.64
C CYS A 217 4.92 32.99 15.77
N ASP A 218 4.80 34.31 15.69
CA ASP A 218 5.88 35.25 15.99
C ASP A 218 5.99 35.53 17.46
N THR A 219 6.91 36.42 17.85
CA THR A 219 7.14 36.85 19.23
C THR A 219 5.99 37.67 19.84
N GLU A 220 5.14 38.27 18.97
CA GLU A 220 3.97 39.05 19.38
C GLU A 220 2.69 38.16 19.46
N GLY A 221 2.79 36.90 19.03
CA GLY A 221 1.68 35.94 19.00
C GLY A 221 0.85 35.99 17.73
N ASN A 222 1.31 36.71 16.69
CA ASN A 222 0.64 36.67 15.38
C ASN A 222 0.85 35.30 14.74
N LEU A 223 -0.24 34.72 14.25
CA LEU A 223 -0.18 33.43 13.56
C LEU A 223 0.27 33.58 12.11
N GLY A 224 1.09 32.65 11.68
CA GLY A 224 1.49 32.45 10.31
C GLY A 224 1.34 30.99 9.89
N SER A 225 0.94 30.77 8.66
CA SER A 225 0.93 29.44 8.06
C SER A 225 1.54 29.50 6.68
N PHE A 226 2.15 28.41 6.26
CA PHE A 226 2.61 28.22 4.89
C PHE A 226 2.65 26.75 4.52
N CYS A 227 2.50 26.46 3.23
CA CYS A 227 2.74 25.15 2.64
C CYS A 227 3.68 25.32 1.45
N GLU A 228 4.69 24.45 1.38
CA GLU A 228 5.68 24.45 0.30
C GLU A 228 5.83 23.02 -0.23
N LYS A 229 6.08 22.90 -1.56
CA LYS A 229 6.35 21.62 -2.23
C LYS A 229 7.81 21.58 -2.62
N ILE A 230 8.58 20.68 -2.06
CA ILE A 230 10.00 20.48 -2.36
C ILE A 230 10.15 19.23 -3.23
N PRO A 231 10.64 19.37 -4.49
CA PRO A 231 10.87 18.22 -5.35
C PRO A 231 12.04 17.38 -4.84
N PHE A 232 11.92 16.08 -4.95
CA PHE A 232 13.02 15.15 -4.71
C PHE A 232 13.15 14.15 -5.85
N SER A 233 14.36 13.63 -6.05
CA SER A 233 14.63 12.54 -6.96
C SER A 233 15.81 11.71 -6.45
N GLY A 234 15.75 10.42 -6.68
CA GLY A 234 16.78 9.47 -6.30
C GLY A 234 16.79 8.26 -7.23
N TYR A 235 17.86 7.47 -7.14
CA TYR A 235 18.01 6.21 -7.87
C TYR A 235 18.37 5.11 -6.88
N LEU A 236 17.69 3.96 -7.01
CA LEU A 236 18.04 2.73 -6.32
C LEU A 236 18.66 1.76 -7.35
N GLU A 237 19.81 1.20 -7.05
CA GLU A 237 20.38 0.14 -7.88
C GLU A 237 19.64 -1.17 -7.64
N GLY A 238 19.30 -1.89 -8.70
CA GLY A 238 18.54 -3.15 -8.65
C GLY A 238 18.96 -4.12 -9.72
N GLU A 239 19.53 -5.23 -9.30
CA GLU A 239 19.88 -6.32 -10.21
C GLU A 239 18.59 -6.95 -10.79
N GLY A 240 18.56 -7.17 -12.10
CA GLY A 240 17.43 -7.78 -12.80
C GLY A 240 16.24 -6.82 -13.03
N ILE A 241 16.40 -5.52 -12.78
CA ILE A 241 15.38 -4.52 -13.13
C ILE A 241 15.53 -4.13 -14.60
N GLU A 242 14.45 -4.25 -15.35
CA GLU A 242 14.34 -3.83 -16.74
C GLU A 242 13.25 -2.74 -16.89
N PRO A 243 13.23 -1.96 -17.97
CA PRO A 243 12.21 -0.91 -18.17
C PRO A 243 10.75 -1.40 -18.18
N LYS A 244 10.55 -2.71 -18.44
CA LYS A 244 9.22 -3.37 -18.43
C LYS A 244 8.83 -3.91 -17.04
N THR A 245 9.75 -3.93 -16.07
CA THR A 245 9.52 -4.45 -14.74
C THR A 245 8.47 -3.59 -14.02
N GLU A 246 7.39 -4.19 -13.59
CA GLU A 246 6.40 -3.52 -12.74
C GLU A 246 6.96 -3.39 -11.32
N LEU A 247 6.80 -2.23 -10.73
CA LEU A 247 7.32 -1.92 -9.40
C LEU A 247 6.19 -1.80 -8.40
N THR A 248 6.34 -2.49 -7.28
CA THR A 248 5.45 -2.40 -6.13
C THR A 248 6.25 -2.02 -4.90
N GLY A 249 5.61 -1.37 -3.92
CA GLY A 249 6.24 -1.00 -2.67
C GLY A 249 5.90 0.42 -2.24
N THR A 250 6.60 0.91 -1.24
CA THR A 250 6.28 2.15 -0.55
C THR A 250 7.50 3.04 -0.36
N LEU A 251 7.25 4.35 -0.38
CA LEU A 251 8.15 5.36 0.15
C LEU A 251 7.61 5.83 1.49
N GLN A 252 8.45 5.96 2.48
CA GLN A 252 8.05 6.39 3.83
C GLN A 252 9.03 7.43 4.37
N ILE A 253 8.50 8.40 5.12
CA ILE A 253 9.32 9.31 5.89
C ILE A 253 9.74 8.59 7.17
N GLU A 254 11.03 8.34 7.33
CA GLU A 254 11.58 7.73 8.55
C GLU A 254 11.85 8.75 9.63
N ASP A 255 12.41 9.89 9.23
CA ASP A 255 12.75 10.98 10.14
C ASP A 255 12.60 12.31 9.41
N ALA A 256 12.17 13.32 10.14
CA ALA A 256 11.99 14.66 9.61
C ALA A 256 12.32 15.71 10.65
N LYS A 257 13.22 16.61 10.30
CA LYS A 257 13.60 17.73 11.14
C LYS A 257 13.41 19.03 10.37
N LEU A 258 12.54 19.88 10.89
CA LEU A 258 12.35 21.25 10.45
C LEU A 258 12.92 22.20 11.51
N THR A 259 13.90 22.99 11.14
CA THR A 259 14.59 23.88 12.08
C THR A 259 14.51 25.32 11.56
N PRO A 260 13.78 26.22 12.28
CA PRO A 260 13.82 27.64 11.98
C PRO A 260 15.25 28.16 12.10
N THR A 261 15.69 28.95 11.12
CA THR A 261 16.99 29.61 11.07
C THR A 261 16.81 31.09 10.76
N VAL A 262 17.82 31.88 11.04
CA VAL A 262 17.82 33.31 10.73
C VAL A 262 18.40 33.53 9.34
N ASP A 263 17.85 34.52 8.63
CA ASP A 263 18.37 34.98 7.36
C ASP A 263 19.59 35.89 7.51
N GLU A 264 20.07 36.48 6.40
CA GLU A 264 21.23 37.40 6.40
C GLU A 264 20.96 38.71 7.21
N ASP A 265 19.70 39.10 7.35
CA ASP A 265 19.27 40.26 8.10
C ASP A 265 19.06 39.96 9.59
N GLY A 266 19.17 38.69 10.00
CA GLY A 266 19.00 38.20 11.36
C GLY A 266 17.55 37.95 11.74
N GLU A 267 16.62 37.93 10.77
CA GLU A 267 15.21 37.60 10.96
C GLU A 267 14.97 36.08 10.85
N ALA A 268 14.15 35.54 11.72
CA ALA A 268 13.82 34.11 11.73
C ALA A 268 12.81 33.76 10.61
N ARG A 269 13.26 33.87 9.37
CA ARG A 269 12.46 33.67 8.14
C ARG A 269 12.90 32.50 7.27
N GLN A 270 13.88 31.77 7.73
CA GLN A 270 14.35 30.56 7.04
C GLN A 270 13.98 29.30 7.79
N LEU A 271 13.75 28.23 7.05
CA LEU A 271 13.46 26.91 7.59
C LEU A 271 14.39 25.90 6.92
N ALA A 272 15.32 25.36 7.71
CA ALA A 272 16.15 24.25 7.27
C ALA A 272 15.35 22.95 7.33
N VAL A 273 15.27 22.25 6.20
CA VAL A 273 14.55 21.00 6.01
C VAL A 273 15.57 19.86 5.90
N ASP A 274 15.43 18.85 6.75
CA ASP A 274 16.23 17.62 6.71
C ASP A 274 15.27 16.42 6.88
N VAL A 275 14.94 15.77 5.78
CA VAL A 275 13.96 14.67 5.75
C VAL A 275 14.58 13.42 5.18
N ALA A 276 14.59 12.35 5.98
CA ALA A 276 15.02 11.02 5.56
C ALA A 276 13.84 10.23 4.99
N VAL A 277 13.98 9.78 3.76
CA VAL A 277 12.99 8.96 3.06
C VAL A 277 13.57 7.57 2.85
N SER A 278 12.85 6.55 3.28
CA SER A 278 13.14 5.16 2.96
C SER A 278 12.29 4.69 1.78
N ALA A 279 12.89 3.88 0.94
CA ALA A 279 12.23 3.18 -0.15
C ALA A 279 12.31 1.67 0.10
N ALA A 280 11.17 1.00 0.04
CA ALA A 280 11.07 -0.45 0.08
C ALA A 280 10.26 -0.89 -1.14
N LEU A 281 10.97 -1.30 -2.20
CA LEU A 281 10.40 -1.62 -3.50
C LEU A 281 10.74 -3.04 -3.91
N GLN A 282 9.90 -3.62 -4.74
CA GLN A 282 10.13 -4.92 -5.38
C GLN A 282 9.68 -4.86 -6.84
N GLY A 283 10.53 -5.36 -7.71
CA GLY A 283 10.19 -5.53 -9.12
C GLY A 283 9.45 -6.85 -9.33
N ARG A 284 8.53 -6.84 -10.29
CA ARG A 284 7.75 -7.98 -10.69
C ARG A 284 7.64 -8.04 -12.21
N GLU A 285 7.81 -9.23 -12.76
CA GLU A 285 7.65 -9.50 -14.17
C GLU A 285 6.78 -10.72 -14.39
N THR A 286 5.85 -10.62 -15.32
CA THR A 286 5.13 -11.79 -15.81
C THR A 286 6.00 -12.51 -16.82
N VAL A 287 6.28 -13.79 -16.56
CA VAL A 287 7.06 -14.65 -17.42
C VAL A 287 6.23 -15.84 -17.87
N GLU A 288 6.38 -16.22 -19.12
CA GLU A 288 5.81 -17.44 -19.68
C GLU A 288 6.90 -18.52 -19.74
N ARG A 289 6.60 -19.68 -19.22
CA ARG A 289 7.51 -20.82 -19.21
C ARG A 289 6.86 -22.02 -19.83
N GLU A 290 7.59 -22.69 -20.72
CA GLU A 290 7.18 -23.98 -21.23
C GLU A 290 7.35 -25.05 -20.16
N ILE A 291 6.28 -25.78 -19.88
CA ILE A 291 6.24 -26.86 -18.90
C ILE A 291 5.73 -28.13 -19.54
N LEU A 292 6.15 -29.28 -19.02
CA LEU A 292 5.57 -30.56 -19.37
C LEU A 292 4.19 -30.70 -18.74
N GLN A 293 3.16 -30.86 -19.55
CA GLN A 293 1.79 -31.10 -19.09
C GLN A 293 1.43 -32.57 -19.03
N ASP A 294 1.92 -33.34 -20.01
CA ASP A 294 1.62 -34.78 -20.12
C ASP A 294 2.73 -35.48 -20.91
N ALA A 295 2.88 -36.78 -20.68
CA ALA A 295 3.75 -37.64 -21.48
C ALA A 295 3.20 -39.08 -21.50
N TYR A 296 3.52 -39.83 -22.55
CA TYR A 296 3.26 -41.25 -22.63
C TYR A 296 4.26 -41.91 -23.56
N ALA A 297 4.39 -43.22 -23.45
CA ALA A 297 5.16 -44.04 -24.38
C ALA A 297 4.27 -44.96 -25.18
N PRO A 298 4.27 -44.91 -26.53
CA PRO A 298 3.52 -45.86 -27.37
C PRO A 298 3.89 -47.32 -27.13
N THR A 299 5.14 -47.59 -26.83
CA THR A 299 5.70 -48.95 -26.65
C THR A 299 5.98 -49.34 -25.19
N GLY A 300 5.60 -48.52 -24.22
CA GLY A 300 5.83 -48.75 -22.79
C GLY A 300 4.77 -48.12 -21.91
N THR A 301 5.02 -48.09 -20.62
CA THR A 301 4.21 -47.37 -19.64
C THR A 301 5.07 -46.31 -18.94
N VAL A 302 4.51 -45.13 -18.81
CA VAL A 302 5.15 -43.99 -18.11
C VAL A 302 4.18 -43.52 -17.06
N THR A 303 4.66 -43.47 -15.81
CA THR A 303 3.89 -42.91 -14.71
C THR A 303 4.39 -41.50 -14.45
N LEU A 304 3.45 -40.53 -14.37
CA LEU A 304 3.71 -39.14 -14.11
C LEU A 304 3.31 -38.84 -12.66
N GLU A 305 4.26 -38.26 -11.89
CA GLU A 305 3.93 -37.68 -10.62
C GLU A 305 3.47 -36.22 -10.85
N LYS A 306 2.20 -35.96 -10.62
CA LYS A 306 1.55 -34.66 -10.85
C LYS A 306 1.19 -34.02 -9.52
N GLU A 307 1.34 -32.70 -9.45
CA GLU A 307 0.92 -31.87 -8.33
C GLU A 307 0.10 -30.69 -8.82
N THR A 308 -0.94 -30.32 -8.08
CA THR A 308 -1.68 -29.08 -8.34
C THR A 308 -1.11 -27.99 -7.43
N ILE A 309 -0.62 -26.92 -8.03
CA ILE A 309 -0.12 -25.74 -7.33
C ILE A 309 -1.11 -24.60 -7.49
N THR A 310 -1.20 -23.77 -6.45
CA THR A 310 -1.94 -22.50 -6.47
C THR A 310 -0.95 -21.37 -6.26
N TYR A 311 -1.03 -20.34 -7.09
CA TYR A 311 -0.13 -19.20 -7.04
C TYR A 311 -0.87 -17.91 -7.43
N PRO A 312 -0.52 -16.75 -6.84
CA PRO A 312 -1.13 -15.48 -7.18
C PRO A 312 -0.57 -14.96 -8.51
N VAL A 313 -1.44 -14.37 -9.32
CA VAL A 313 -1.09 -13.59 -10.50
C VAL A 313 -1.70 -12.21 -10.42
N THR A 314 -1.00 -11.20 -10.90
CA THR A 314 -1.57 -9.86 -11.01
C THR A 314 -2.49 -9.79 -12.22
N VAL A 315 -3.75 -9.50 -11.98
CA VAL A 315 -4.75 -9.27 -13.02
C VAL A 315 -4.59 -7.86 -13.59
N GLY A 316 -4.32 -6.89 -12.73
CA GLY A 316 -4.13 -5.52 -13.12
C GLY A 316 -3.59 -4.63 -11.99
N SER A 317 -2.97 -3.54 -12.37
CA SER A 317 -2.55 -2.49 -11.47
C SER A 317 -2.84 -1.12 -12.09
N GLY A 318 -3.09 -0.13 -11.25
CA GLY A 318 -3.41 1.20 -11.75
C GLY A 318 -3.20 2.28 -10.72
N LYS A 319 -3.08 3.51 -11.24
CA LYS A 319 -2.97 4.73 -10.46
C LYS A 319 -3.86 5.78 -11.09
N ASN A 320 -4.69 6.41 -10.29
CA ASN A 320 -5.62 7.44 -10.71
C ASN A 320 -5.65 8.57 -9.67
N GLN A 321 -5.64 9.82 -10.13
CA GLN A 321 -5.87 10.98 -9.29
C GLN A 321 -7.25 11.56 -9.58
N PHE A 322 -8.01 11.84 -8.54
CA PHE A 322 -9.33 12.45 -8.64
C PHE A 322 -9.46 13.64 -7.69
N SER A 323 -10.40 14.53 -8.00
CA SER A 323 -10.67 15.73 -7.21
C SER A 323 -11.96 15.57 -6.43
N LEU A 324 -11.90 15.93 -5.15
CA LEU A 324 -13.08 16.13 -4.30
C LEU A 324 -13.35 17.61 -4.18
N LYS A 325 -14.61 17.98 -4.34
CA LYS A 325 -15.08 19.35 -4.15
C LYS A 325 -16.33 19.32 -3.30
N GLU A 326 -16.26 19.94 -2.13
CA GLU A 326 -17.36 19.92 -1.16
C GLU A 326 -17.62 21.30 -0.60
N ARG A 327 -18.90 21.61 -0.36
CA ARG A 327 -19.32 22.82 0.34
C ARG A 327 -19.54 22.53 1.80
N ILE A 328 -18.78 23.22 2.64
CA ILE A 328 -18.88 23.12 4.09
C ILE A 328 -19.75 24.26 4.59
N HIS A 329 -20.89 23.90 5.17
CA HIS A 329 -21.78 24.82 5.84
C HIS A 329 -21.55 24.74 7.35
N LEU A 330 -21.44 25.90 8.00
CA LEU A 330 -21.40 25.99 9.45
C LEU A 330 -22.81 25.79 9.99
N ALA A 331 -22.95 25.00 11.05
CA ALA A 331 -24.21 24.86 11.77
C ALA A 331 -24.54 26.17 12.52
N GLU A 332 -25.81 26.39 12.85
CA GLU A 332 -26.24 27.58 13.62
C GLU A 332 -25.56 27.69 15.00
N SER A 333 -25.11 26.56 15.56
CA SER A 333 -24.37 26.49 16.84
C SER A 333 -22.88 26.80 16.69
N GLU A 334 -22.35 26.84 15.48
CA GLU A 334 -20.96 27.13 15.19
C GLU A 334 -20.76 28.63 14.96
N LYS A 335 -19.60 29.12 15.38
CA LYS A 335 -19.28 30.54 15.25
C LYS A 335 -18.97 30.91 13.80
N PRO A 336 -19.30 32.12 13.36
CA PRO A 336 -19.06 32.55 12.00
C PRO A 336 -17.57 32.51 11.62
N LEU A 337 -17.30 32.19 10.36
CA LEU A 337 -15.98 32.10 9.78
C LEU A 337 -15.56 33.47 9.24
N LEU A 338 -14.63 34.13 9.92
CA LEU A 338 -14.12 35.44 9.48
C LEU A 338 -12.89 35.30 8.57
N ARG A 339 -11.99 34.35 8.90
CA ARG A 339 -10.77 34.08 8.14
C ARG A 339 -10.29 32.66 8.44
N ALA A 340 -10.02 31.86 7.40
CA ALA A 340 -9.34 30.59 7.53
C ALA A 340 -7.85 30.82 7.83
N GLU A 341 -7.28 30.07 8.77
CA GLU A 341 -5.87 30.10 9.11
C GLU A 341 -5.13 28.92 8.53
N GLU A 342 -5.64 27.70 8.76
CA GLU A 342 -5.00 26.48 8.32
C GLU A 342 -6.05 25.39 8.11
N VAL A 343 -5.83 24.53 7.10
CA VAL A 343 -6.65 23.36 6.83
C VAL A 343 -5.79 22.10 6.78
N TRP A 344 -6.21 21.08 7.49
CA TRP A 344 -5.60 19.76 7.46
C TRP A 344 -6.58 18.72 6.99
N GLY A 345 -6.08 17.71 6.30
CA GLY A 345 -6.88 16.60 5.83
C GLY A 345 -6.18 15.27 6.05
N GLU A 346 -6.98 14.25 6.29
CA GLU A 346 -6.56 12.86 6.33
C GLU A 346 -7.54 12.01 5.52
N VAL A 347 -7.02 11.27 4.56
CA VAL A 347 -7.83 10.34 3.75
C VAL A 347 -7.68 8.92 4.28
N ARG A 348 -8.81 8.24 4.49
CA ARG A 348 -8.85 6.84 4.92
C ARG A 348 -9.73 6.02 3.99
N LEU A 349 -9.23 4.84 3.65
CA LEU A 349 -10.01 3.81 2.96
C LEU A 349 -10.97 3.18 3.97
N SER A 350 -12.25 3.10 3.63
CA SER A 350 -13.27 2.39 4.41
C SER A 350 -13.48 0.98 3.89
N GLU A 351 -13.59 0.83 2.57
CA GLU A 351 -13.82 -0.45 1.90
C GLU A 351 -13.23 -0.41 0.49
N ALA A 352 -12.75 -1.56 0.02
CA ALA A 352 -12.39 -1.76 -1.37
C ALA A 352 -13.01 -3.08 -1.87
N ARG A 353 -13.57 -3.06 -3.07
CA ARG A 353 -14.17 -4.23 -3.71
C ARG A 353 -13.85 -4.27 -5.20
N THR A 354 -13.80 -5.49 -5.72
CA THR A 354 -13.63 -5.74 -7.14
C THR A 354 -14.98 -5.99 -7.80
N THR A 355 -15.14 -5.45 -9.01
CA THR A 355 -16.28 -5.66 -9.87
C THR A 355 -15.76 -6.01 -11.27
N THR A 356 -16.63 -6.30 -12.22
CA THR A 356 -16.20 -6.59 -13.60
C THR A 356 -15.45 -5.41 -14.20
N ASP A 357 -14.18 -5.65 -14.58
CA ASP A 357 -13.25 -4.67 -15.15
C ASP A 357 -12.99 -3.42 -14.30
N ALA A 358 -13.23 -3.49 -12.97
CA ALA A 358 -13.00 -2.33 -12.11
C ALA A 358 -12.70 -2.67 -10.64
N VAL A 359 -12.09 -1.71 -9.95
CA VAL A 359 -11.95 -1.66 -8.50
C VAL A 359 -12.70 -0.44 -7.98
N GLU A 360 -13.58 -0.65 -7.02
CA GLU A 360 -14.30 0.40 -6.31
C GLU A 360 -13.70 0.58 -4.92
N ALA A 361 -13.49 1.83 -4.51
CA ALA A 361 -12.99 2.20 -3.20
C ALA A 361 -13.90 3.25 -2.56
N ASP A 362 -14.39 2.95 -1.39
CA ASP A 362 -15.12 3.90 -0.55
C ASP A 362 -14.19 4.42 0.55
N GLY A 363 -14.20 5.71 0.79
CA GLY A 363 -13.32 6.34 1.77
C GLY A 363 -13.93 7.55 2.42
N VAL A 364 -13.21 8.09 3.40
CA VAL A 364 -13.57 9.31 4.10
C VAL A 364 -12.37 10.26 4.12
N LEU A 365 -12.58 11.49 3.69
CA LEU A 365 -11.66 12.60 3.90
C LEU A 365 -12.07 13.34 5.17
N THR A 366 -11.31 13.21 6.25
CA THR A 366 -11.50 14.00 7.47
C THR A 366 -10.74 15.31 7.34
N VAL A 367 -11.46 16.42 7.48
CA VAL A 367 -10.92 17.78 7.34
C VAL A 367 -11.03 18.49 8.67
N SER A 368 -9.94 19.11 9.10
CA SER A 368 -9.89 20.01 10.26
C SER A 368 -9.52 21.42 9.79
N LEU A 369 -10.34 22.39 10.09
CA LEU A 369 -10.16 23.80 9.72
C LEU A 369 -9.99 24.66 10.98
N LEU A 370 -8.83 25.32 11.10
CA LEU A 370 -8.61 26.37 12.07
C LEU A 370 -8.98 27.72 11.45
N TYR A 371 -9.83 28.47 12.14
CA TYR A 371 -10.31 29.74 11.61
C TYR A 371 -10.57 30.77 12.71
N HIS A 372 -10.52 32.05 12.32
CA HIS A 372 -10.96 33.15 13.17
C HIS A 372 -12.47 33.24 13.20
N CYS A 373 -13.04 33.43 14.39
CA CYS A 373 -14.47 33.59 14.62
C CYS A 373 -14.78 34.90 15.39
N GLU A 374 -16.03 35.34 15.37
CA GLU A 374 -16.50 36.59 15.96
C GLU A 374 -16.61 36.50 17.50
N ASN A 375 -15.51 36.25 18.19
CA ASN A 375 -15.49 36.23 19.65
C ASN A 375 -14.17 36.78 20.15
N ASP A 376 -14.20 37.95 20.78
CA ASP A 376 -13.01 38.63 21.33
C ASP A 376 -12.31 37.82 22.43
N GLU A 377 -13.04 36.97 23.18
CA GLU A 377 -12.45 36.13 24.23
C GLU A 377 -11.82 34.83 23.66
N THR A 378 -12.39 34.33 22.57
CA THR A 378 -11.94 33.09 21.92
C THR A 378 -11.92 33.25 20.40
N PRO A 379 -10.94 33.97 19.83
CA PRO A 379 -10.96 34.38 18.43
C PRO A 379 -10.71 33.24 17.44
N LEU A 380 -10.21 32.10 17.91
CA LEU A 380 -9.89 30.94 17.08
C LEU A 380 -10.82 29.76 17.38
N CYS A 381 -11.31 29.15 16.35
CA CYS A 381 -12.20 28.02 16.40
C CYS A 381 -11.66 26.89 15.53
N MET A 382 -12.02 25.67 15.89
CA MET A 382 -11.72 24.47 15.11
C MET A 382 -13.04 23.87 14.62
N LEU A 383 -13.06 23.52 13.32
CA LEU A 383 -14.15 22.80 12.67
C LEU A 383 -13.59 21.47 12.16
N GLU A 384 -14.29 20.38 12.44
CA GLU A 384 -13.95 19.08 11.89
C GLU A 384 -15.13 18.51 11.09
N ARG A 385 -14.85 17.95 9.91
CA ARG A 385 -15.85 17.32 9.02
C ARG A 385 -15.30 16.07 8.39
N GLY A 386 -16.08 15.01 8.38
CA GLY A 386 -15.86 13.80 7.59
C GLY A 386 -16.62 13.88 6.27
N ILE A 387 -15.93 13.78 5.17
CA ILE A 387 -16.48 13.83 3.81
C ILE A 387 -16.35 12.45 3.21
N PRO A 388 -17.45 11.66 3.12
CA PRO A 388 -17.42 10.36 2.46
C PRO A 388 -17.31 10.54 0.94
N PHE A 389 -16.60 9.64 0.30
CA PHE A 389 -16.48 9.58 -1.15
C PHE A 389 -16.40 8.15 -1.64
N GLY A 390 -16.82 7.91 -2.89
CA GLY A 390 -16.62 6.67 -3.61
C GLY A 390 -15.85 6.95 -4.90
N GLN A 391 -14.88 6.10 -5.23
CA GLN A 391 -14.09 6.20 -6.44
C GLN A 391 -13.99 4.84 -7.13
N MET A 392 -14.13 4.84 -8.45
CA MET A 392 -13.96 3.67 -9.28
C MET A 392 -12.72 3.83 -10.17
N MET A 393 -11.95 2.76 -10.32
CA MET A 393 -10.82 2.65 -11.24
C MET A 393 -11.08 1.50 -12.22
N GLU A 394 -11.09 1.80 -13.50
CA GLU A 394 -11.20 0.77 -14.55
C GLU A 394 -9.89 -0.01 -14.65
N LEU A 395 -9.97 -1.33 -14.47
CA LEU A 395 -8.86 -2.28 -14.62
C LEU A 395 -9.38 -3.51 -15.38
N ARG A 396 -9.04 -3.60 -16.65
CA ARG A 396 -9.51 -4.67 -17.53
C ARG A 396 -9.06 -6.05 -17.06
N GLY A 397 -9.97 -7.01 -17.11
CA GLY A 397 -9.74 -8.39 -16.72
C GLY A 397 -9.98 -8.69 -15.25
N VAL A 398 -10.27 -7.67 -14.43
CA VAL A 398 -10.67 -7.86 -13.04
C VAL A 398 -12.08 -8.46 -12.97
N GLU A 399 -12.28 -9.40 -12.07
CA GLU A 399 -13.56 -10.05 -11.80
C GLU A 399 -13.98 -9.85 -10.34
N GLU A 400 -15.26 -10.02 -10.08
CA GLU A 400 -15.78 -10.00 -8.72
C GLU A 400 -15.18 -11.13 -7.89
N GLY A 401 -14.62 -10.81 -6.74
CA GLY A 401 -13.95 -11.75 -5.84
C GLY A 401 -12.42 -11.79 -5.95
N ASP A 402 -11.83 -11.11 -6.93
CA ASP A 402 -10.39 -10.91 -6.97
C ASP A 402 -9.93 -10.10 -5.76
N ALA A 403 -8.72 -10.37 -5.26
CA ALA A 403 -8.17 -9.65 -4.13
C ALA A 403 -7.58 -8.30 -4.57
N ALA A 404 -8.12 -7.19 -4.06
CA ALA A 404 -7.61 -5.84 -4.33
C ALA A 404 -6.89 -5.25 -3.13
N ALA A 405 -5.65 -4.79 -3.34
CA ALA A 405 -4.94 -3.92 -2.42
C ALA A 405 -5.06 -2.48 -2.93
N VAL A 406 -5.70 -1.61 -2.14
CA VAL A 406 -5.94 -0.21 -2.49
C VAL A 406 -5.26 0.70 -1.49
N GLN A 407 -4.57 1.72 -1.99
CA GLN A 407 -3.98 2.79 -1.20
C GLN A 407 -4.52 4.13 -1.65
N LEU A 408 -4.85 4.98 -0.69
CA LEU A 408 -5.31 6.35 -0.91
C LEU A 408 -4.28 7.32 -0.33
N ARG A 409 -4.03 8.41 -1.06
CA ARG A 409 -3.12 9.47 -0.62
C ARG A 409 -3.69 10.84 -0.94
N LEU A 410 -3.66 11.74 0.04
CA LEU A 410 -4.03 13.14 -0.14
C LEU A 410 -2.85 13.92 -0.72
N ASP A 411 -2.96 14.36 -1.98
CA ASP A 411 -1.89 15.10 -2.65
C ASP A 411 -2.02 16.61 -2.48
N ASP A 412 -3.25 17.12 -2.40
CA ASP A 412 -3.50 18.55 -2.23
C ASP A 412 -4.79 18.80 -1.46
N LEU A 413 -4.82 19.91 -0.72
CA LEU A 413 -5.98 20.34 0.05
C LEU A 413 -6.01 21.86 0.12
N ASP A 414 -7.12 22.45 -0.28
CA ASP A 414 -7.34 23.89 -0.24
C ASP A 414 -8.74 24.18 0.29
N PHE A 415 -8.85 25.29 1.05
CA PHE A 415 -10.12 25.77 1.56
C PHE A 415 -10.31 27.25 1.23
N GLN A 416 -11.40 27.54 0.55
CA GLN A 416 -11.80 28.89 0.19
C GLN A 416 -13.05 29.30 0.94
N MET A 417 -12.98 30.35 1.74
CA MET A 417 -14.15 30.98 2.35
C MET A 417 -15.03 31.61 1.28
N LEU A 418 -16.33 31.32 1.28
CA LEU A 418 -17.34 31.91 0.40
C LEU A 418 -18.16 32.97 1.14
N SER A 419 -18.49 32.73 2.40
CA SER A 419 -19.18 33.64 3.32
C SER A 419 -18.82 33.32 4.76
N GLU A 420 -19.36 34.05 5.72
CA GLU A 420 -19.19 33.77 7.15
C GLU A 420 -19.81 32.45 7.61
N GLN A 421 -20.64 31.82 6.79
CA GLN A 421 -21.38 30.57 7.09
C GLN A 421 -21.00 29.43 6.15
N GLU A 422 -20.21 29.70 5.11
CA GLU A 422 -19.96 28.73 4.05
C GLU A 422 -18.55 28.83 3.50
N GLY A 423 -17.95 27.69 3.23
CA GLY A 423 -16.68 27.56 2.51
C GLY A 423 -16.71 26.42 1.49
N GLU A 424 -15.80 26.48 0.54
CA GLU A 424 -15.57 25.44 -0.46
C GLU A 424 -14.24 24.75 -0.19
N LEU A 425 -14.29 23.44 -0.03
CA LEU A 425 -13.13 22.59 0.09
C LEU A 425 -12.81 21.97 -1.27
N ARG A 426 -11.54 21.94 -1.60
CA ARG A 426 -11.00 21.21 -2.76
C ARG A 426 -9.86 20.32 -2.31
N ALA A 427 -9.91 19.06 -2.71
CA ALA A 427 -8.85 18.10 -2.42
C ALA A 427 -8.51 17.31 -3.67
N ALA A 428 -7.24 16.98 -3.83
CA ALA A 428 -6.76 16.03 -4.82
C ALA A 428 -6.32 14.75 -4.10
N VAL A 429 -6.89 13.63 -4.50
CA VAL A 429 -6.60 12.32 -3.90
C VAL A 429 -6.10 11.37 -4.98
N THR A 430 -4.99 10.71 -4.72
CA THR A 430 -4.47 9.62 -5.55
C THR A 430 -4.93 8.29 -4.99
N MET A 431 -5.51 7.46 -5.85
CA MET A 431 -5.82 6.06 -5.62
C MET A 431 -4.84 5.19 -6.40
N GLU A 432 -4.19 4.27 -5.72
CA GLU A 432 -3.37 3.22 -6.32
C GLU A 432 -4.00 1.86 -5.98
N ALA A 433 -4.12 0.98 -6.97
CA ALA A 433 -4.71 -0.35 -6.78
C ALA A 433 -3.87 -1.42 -7.49
N VAL A 434 -3.74 -2.57 -6.83
CA VAL A 434 -3.17 -3.80 -7.38
C VAL A 434 -4.18 -4.91 -7.13
N VAL A 435 -4.52 -5.66 -8.18
CA VAL A 435 -5.49 -6.76 -8.10
C VAL A 435 -4.80 -8.08 -8.38
N LEU A 436 -4.97 -9.01 -7.46
CA LEU A 436 -4.42 -10.36 -7.51
C LEU A 436 -5.54 -11.38 -7.65
N ARG A 437 -5.25 -12.46 -8.38
CA ARG A 437 -6.10 -13.65 -8.50
C ARG A 437 -5.26 -14.89 -8.26
N ASP A 438 -5.80 -15.84 -7.51
CA ASP A 438 -5.18 -17.14 -7.36
C ASP A 438 -5.48 -18.01 -8.58
N GLU A 439 -4.43 -18.40 -9.30
CA GLU A 439 -4.51 -19.36 -10.40
C GLU A 439 -4.01 -20.74 -9.94
N THR A 440 -4.57 -21.77 -10.54
CA THR A 440 -4.16 -23.17 -10.31
C THR A 440 -3.57 -23.79 -11.55
N ALA A 441 -2.47 -24.50 -11.40
CA ALA A 441 -1.86 -25.28 -12.48
C ALA A 441 -1.54 -26.70 -12.02
N GLU A 442 -1.76 -27.67 -12.91
CA GLU A 442 -1.26 -29.03 -12.74
C GLU A 442 0.13 -29.11 -13.36
N ILE A 443 1.12 -29.44 -12.55
CA ILE A 443 2.53 -29.57 -12.93
C ILE A 443 2.98 -31.02 -12.83
N VAL A 444 3.96 -31.42 -13.66
CA VAL A 444 4.61 -32.71 -13.59
C VAL A 444 5.94 -32.55 -12.83
N LYS A 445 6.09 -33.25 -11.72
CA LYS A 445 7.30 -33.21 -10.86
C LYS A 445 8.30 -34.28 -11.26
N ASP A 446 7.82 -35.49 -11.57
CA ASP A 446 8.70 -36.62 -11.88
C ASP A 446 8.04 -37.56 -12.90
N ILE A 447 8.89 -38.31 -13.57
CA ILE A 447 8.49 -39.31 -14.57
C ILE A 447 9.25 -40.58 -14.30
N THR A 448 8.50 -41.65 -14.08
CA THR A 448 9.04 -42.99 -13.90
C THR A 448 8.66 -43.89 -15.06
N PRO A 449 9.61 -44.39 -15.88
CA PRO A 449 9.31 -45.42 -16.86
C PRO A 449 9.10 -46.75 -16.13
N GLU A 450 8.02 -47.45 -16.49
CA GLU A 450 7.74 -48.76 -15.96
C GLU A 450 8.14 -49.82 -17.04
N GLU A 451 8.94 -50.82 -16.63
CA GLU A 451 9.21 -51.96 -17.46
C GLU A 451 8.00 -52.92 -17.48
N GLU A 452 7.05 -52.68 -18.37
CA GLU A 452 5.98 -53.63 -18.62
C GLU A 452 6.36 -54.62 -19.75
N ALA A 453 5.85 -55.85 -19.63
CA ALA A 453 5.91 -56.85 -20.67
C ALA A 453 5.28 -56.31 -21.97
N ALA A 454 5.92 -56.54 -23.10
CA ALA A 454 5.51 -56.09 -24.41
C ALA A 454 3.98 -56.24 -24.61
N PRO A 455 3.28 -55.18 -24.95
CA PRO A 455 1.83 -55.23 -25.10
C PRO A 455 1.46 -56.22 -26.22
N SER A 456 0.36 -56.95 -26.02
CA SER A 456 -0.19 -57.81 -27.04
C SER A 456 -0.44 -57.00 -28.32
N PRO A 457 -0.15 -57.56 -29.51
CA PRO A 457 -0.35 -56.84 -30.77
C PRO A 457 -1.81 -56.40 -30.90
N MET A 458 -2.02 -55.10 -31.07
CA MET A 458 -3.35 -54.52 -31.35
C MET A 458 -3.82 -54.89 -32.75
N ALA A 459 -5.14 -54.85 -32.96
CA ALA A 459 -5.74 -55.06 -34.28
C ALA A 459 -5.12 -54.13 -35.34
N GLY A 460 -4.92 -54.60 -36.56
CA GLY A 460 -4.22 -53.88 -37.62
C GLY A 460 -4.87 -52.53 -38.07
N ALA A 461 -6.11 -52.25 -37.64
CA ALA A 461 -6.78 -50.95 -37.85
C ALA A 461 -7.82 -50.72 -36.75
N VAL A 462 -7.92 -49.51 -36.24
CA VAL A 462 -8.94 -49.06 -35.27
C VAL A 462 -9.67 -47.88 -35.90
N ILE A 463 -10.99 -47.96 -35.95
CA ILE A 463 -11.86 -46.84 -36.35
C ILE A 463 -12.43 -46.24 -35.07
N TYR A 464 -12.10 -44.98 -34.80
CA TYR A 464 -12.57 -44.23 -33.62
C TYR A 464 -13.50 -43.09 -34.05
N MET A 465 -14.66 -42.97 -33.41
CA MET A 465 -15.58 -41.87 -33.62
C MET A 465 -15.28 -40.77 -32.62
N VAL A 466 -14.81 -39.61 -33.11
CA VAL A 466 -14.43 -38.46 -32.30
C VAL A 466 -15.62 -37.99 -31.47
N GLN A 467 -15.39 -37.70 -30.18
CA GLN A 467 -16.38 -37.21 -29.25
C GLN A 467 -16.07 -35.75 -28.88
N PRO A 468 -17.06 -34.99 -28.43
CA PRO A 468 -16.80 -33.64 -27.90
C PRO A 468 -15.73 -33.69 -26.80
N GLN A 469 -14.77 -32.74 -26.86
CA GLN A 469 -13.60 -32.63 -25.98
C GLN A 469 -12.46 -33.65 -26.19
N ASP A 470 -12.54 -34.49 -27.23
CA ASP A 470 -11.38 -35.26 -27.66
C ASP A 470 -10.32 -34.35 -28.30
N THR A 471 -9.08 -34.74 -28.12
CA THR A 471 -7.93 -34.16 -28.81
C THR A 471 -7.13 -35.29 -29.45
N LEU A 472 -6.38 -34.98 -30.50
CA LEU A 472 -5.50 -35.99 -31.11
C LEU A 472 -4.53 -36.59 -30.10
N TRP A 473 -4.06 -35.77 -29.14
CA TRP A 473 -3.22 -36.20 -28.02
C TRP A 473 -3.92 -37.30 -27.18
N LYS A 474 -5.13 -37.03 -26.69
CA LYS A 474 -5.90 -38.01 -25.90
C LYS A 474 -6.16 -39.29 -26.64
N ILE A 475 -6.47 -39.19 -27.95
CA ILE A 475 -6.71 -40.36 -28.81
C ILE A 475 -5.42 -41.14 -29.02
N ALA A 476 -4.30 -40.47 -29.35
CA ALA A 476 -3.02 -41.11 -29.55
C ALA A 476 -2.54 -41.84 -28.28
N LYS A 477 -2.62 -41.20 -27.13
CA LYS A 477 -2.29 -41.76 -25.81
C LYS A 477 -3.15 -42.99 -25.50
N ARG A 478 -4.46 -42.94 -25.75
CA ARG A 478 -5.40 -44.03 -25.49
C ARG A 478 -5.11 -45.26 -26.34
N TYR A 479 -4.74 -45.05 -27.61
CA TYR A 479 -4.50 -46.14 -28.58
C TYR A 479 -3.01 -46.49 -28.74
N ARG A 480 -2.13 -45.90 -27.90
CA ARG A 480 -0.69 -46.17 -27.89
C ARG A 480 -0.04 -45.95 -29.28
N THR A 481 -0.36 -44.86 -29.92
CA THR A 481 0.20 -44.42 -31.20
C THR A 481 0.71 -42.98 -31.06
N THR A 482 1.28 -42.41 -32.09
CA THR A 482 1.72 -41.01 -32.08
C THR A 482 0.68 -40.12 -32.73
N VAL A 483 0.70 -38.82 -32.38
CA VAL A 483 -0.16 -37.82 -33.05
C VAL A 483 0.23 -37.75 -34.53
N GLU A 484 1.51 -37.84 -34.84
CA GLU A 484 2.03 -37.84 -36.23
C GLU A 484 1.49 -39.00 -37.05
N ASP A 485 1.43 -40.23 -36.50
CA ASP A 485 0.82 -41.38 -37.16
C ASP A 485 -0.66 -41.16 -37.47
N ILE A 486 -1.41 -40.62 -36.51
CA ILE A 486 -2.83 -40.32 -36.71
C ILE A 486 -3.00 -39.28 -37.83
N LEU A 487 -2.22 -38.22 -37.84
CA LEU A 487 -2.25 -37.17 -38.86
C LEU A 487 -1.93 -37.72 -40.25
N SER A 488 -0.86 -38.56 -40.33
CA SER A 488 -0.41 -39.13 -41.62
C SER A 488 -1.40 -40.08 -42.25
N ILE A 489 -2.12 -40.87 -41.43
CA ILE A 489 -3.07 -41.88 -41.91
C ILE A 489 -4.42 -41.27 -42.31
N ASN A 490 -4.83 -40.17 -41.65
CA ASN A 490 -6.17 -39.59 -41.83
C ASN A 490 -6.22 -38.31 -42.67
N GLU A 491 -5.09 -37.85 -43.22
CA GLU A 491 -4.99 -36.59 -44.00
C GLU A 491 -5.65 -35.37 -43.30
N ILE A 492 -5.45 -35.23 -42.00
CA ILE A 492 -6.02 -34.16 -41.19
C ILE A 492 -5.23 -32.87 -41.46
N GLU A 493 -5.90 -31.87 -42.03
CA GLU A 493 -5.27 -30.58 -42.36
C GLU A 493 -5.02 -29.70 -41.11
N ASN A 494 -5.92 -29.73 -40.13
CA ASN A 494 -5.80 -28.97 -38.91
C ASN A 494 -5.90 -29.88 -37.69
N PRO A 495 -4.78 -30.09 -36.97
CA PRO A 495 -4.73 -30.96 -35.80
C PRO A 495 -5.60 -30.48 -34.62
N ASP A 496 -5.90 -29.16 -34.55
CA ASP A 496 -6.71 -28.57 -33.48
C ASP A 496 -8.22 -28.65 -33.76
N LEU A 497 -8.62 -29.11 -34.93
CA LEU A 497 -10.00 -29.14 -35.38
C LEU A 497 -10.37 -30.53 -35.91
N ILE A 498 -10.74 -31.43 -35.01
CA ILE A 498 -11.19 -32.81 -35.34
C ILE A 498 -12.69 -32.94 -35.11
N TYR A 499 -13.39 -33.63 -36.04
CA TYR A 499 -14.84 -33.79 -36.04
C TYR A 499 -15.26 -35.25 -35.87
#